data_b860239ccb655273f9e287c339ca7823
#
_entry.id   b860239ccb655273f9e287c339ca7823
#
_cell.length_a   1.000
_cell.length_b   1.000
_cell.length_c   1.000
_cell.angle_alpha   90.00
_cell.angle_beta   90.00
_cell.angle_gamma   90.00
#
_symmetry.space_group_name_H-M   'P 1'
#
loop_
_entity.id
_entity.type
_entity.pdbx_description
1 polymer ?
#
loop_
_entity_poly.entity_id
_entity_poly.type
_entity_poly.pdbx_seq_one_letter_code
_entity_poly.pdbx_strand_id
1 'polypeptide(L)'
;PGDELRIMTYGDNSFQQNVTVDRNGNINIKGYGLFFASGMTFKTLKSRLNTFLGKYLSGLVSSPAKTFMDVSLTQLRPVKVVVLGQVNAPGPHILNTSGSALSALYAAGGVKTSGTLREIKIYRNNKLHKTIDLYDYITKGELRQDIRLTNNDIVFVSNRKNSIVIDGEIYNSAIYELLEKEDLGTLIEYSGGLPATAQTTKVNISRITPADKRTSEIVADRELITINYQETIRASKKTTLLDGDKITFFPILDLELNKVTISGHVYEPGNYSLSAFKNLRSLILNAAKGVKPEVYLDKVDVTSLLNGIDGTQLLNSYNLSDIISGKKDIVLQDLDEVIVYSNLEIEG
;
A
#
# COMPACT_ATOMS: atom_id res chain seq x y z
N PRO A 1 -38.30 -17.30 7.17
CA PRO A 1 -39.26 -16.87 6.17
C PRO A 1 -38.54 -16.20 4.96
N GLY A 2 -39.04 -16.52 3.74
CA GLY A 2 -38.48 -15.99 2.49
C GLY A 2 -37.35 -16.81 1.90
N ASP A 3 -36.78 -17.78 2.58
CA ASP A 3 -35.81 -18.71 1.99
C ASP A 3 -36.54 -19.69 1.05
N GLU A 4 -35.91 -20.03 -0.08
CA GLU A 4 -36.45 -20.97 -1.02
C GLU A 4 -35.66 -22.28 -0.98
N LEU A 5 -36.42 -23.38 -0.83
CA LEU A 5 -35.90 -24.75 -0.79
C LEU A 5 -36.31 -25.49 -2.04
N ARG A 6 -35.43 -26.30 -2.59
CA ARG A 6 -35.75 -27.32 -3.58
C ARG A 6 -35.80 -28.67 -2.83
N ILE A 7 -36.92 -29.34 -2.92
CA ILE A 7 -37.11 -30.69 -2.43
C ILE A 7 -37.20 -31.60 -3.65
N MET A 8 -36.36 -32.62 -3.68
CA MET A 8 -36.34 -33.60 -4.76
C MET A 8 -36.31 -35.01 -4.17
N THR A 9 -37.15 -35.87 -4.68
CA THR A 9 -37.05 -37.30 -4.41
C THR A 9 -36.77 -38.06 -5.71
N TYR A 10 -36.10 -39.20 -5.60
CA TYR A 10 -35.74 -40.07 -6.72
C TYR A 10 -35.77 -41.54 -6.25
N GLY A 11 -35.90 -42.47 -7.19
CA GLY A 11 -36.16 -43.90 -6.98
C GLY A 11 -37.59 -44.25 -7.35
N ASP A 12 -38.27 -45.10 -6.54
CA ASP A 12 -39.63 -45.54 -6.84
C ASP A 12 -40.66 -44.40 -6.89
N ASN A 13 -40.40 -43.32 -6.12
CA ASN A 13 -41.21 -42.11 -6.16
C ASN A 13 -40.33 -40.90 -6.45
N SER A 14 -40.58 -40.22 -7.57
CA SER A 14 -39.82 -39.05 -8.00
C SER A 14 -40.75 -37.83 -8.07
N PHE A 15 -40.39 -36.76 -7.36
CA PHE A 15 -40.96 -35.43 -7.56
C PHE A 15 -39.87 -34.36 -7.30
N GLN A 16 -40.07 -33.20 -7.88
CA GLN A 16 -39.24 -32.01 -7.61
C GLN A 16 -40.17 -30.81 -7.40
N GLN A 17 -39.93 -30.07 -6.33
CA GLN A 17 -40.67 -28.86 -6.03
C GLN A 17 -39.78 -27.82 -5.40
N ASN A 18 -39.91 -26.56 -5.86
CA ASN A 18 -39.42 -25.42 -5.15
C ASN A 18 -40.49 -24.93 -4.18
N VAL A 19 -40.11 -24.70 -2.91
CA VAL A 19 -41.01 -24.25 -1.87
C VAL A 19 -40.37 -23.07 -1.13
N THR A 20 -41.17 -22.04 -0.84
CA THR A 20 -40.74 -20.89 -0.06
C THR A 20 -41.23 -20.97 1.37
N VAL A 21 -40.38 -20.66 2.34
CA VAL A 21 -40.78 -20.59 3.75
C VAL A 21 -41.65 -19.35 3.96
N ASP A 22 -42.88 -19.54 4.33
CA ASP A 22 -43.87 -18.48 4.58
C ASP A 22 -43.58 -17.66 5.85
N ARG A 23 -44.39 -16.63 6.11
CA ARG A 23 -44.25 -15.77 7.30
C ARG A 23 -44.42 -16.52 8.61
N ASN A 24 -45.17 -17.61 8.60
CA ASN A 24 -45.43 -18.46 9.78
C ASN A 24 -44.31 -19.52 9.95
N GLY A 25 -43.34 -19.57 9.07
CA GLY A 25 -42.25 -20.54 9.12
C GLY A 25 -42.58 -21.88 8.49
N ASN A 26 -43.66 -22.01 7.73
CA ASN A 26 -44.06 -23.24 7.06
C ASN A 26 -43.61 -23.25 5.59
N ILE A 27 -43.44 -24.43 5.06
CA ILE A 27 -43.37 -24.71 3.61
C ILE A 27 -44.60 -25.54 3.21
N ASN A 28 -45.20 -25.24 2.06
CA ASN A 28 -46.28 -25.98 1.50
C ASN A 28 -45.76 -26.95 0.44
N ILE A 29 -45.86 -28.25 0.74
CA ILE A 29 -45.40 -29.31 -0.18
C ILE A 29 -46.63 -29.86 -0.88
N LYS A 30 -46.75 -29.58 -2.18
CA LYS A 30 -47.92 -29.95 -2.97
C LYS A 30 -48.14 -31.45 -2.91
N GLY A 31 -49.35 -31.85 -2.52
CA GLY A 31 -49.75 -33.25 -2.34
C GLY A 31 -49.46 -33.83 -0.95
N TYR A 32 -48.67 -33.15 -0.09
CA TYR A 32 -48.27 -33.66 1.22
C TYR A 32 -48.60 -32.70 2.38
N GLY A 33 -48.93 -31.44 2.08
CA GLY A 33 -49.36 -30.47 3.08
C GLY A 33 -48.28 -29.55 3.60
N LEU A 34 -48.60 -28.94 4.77
CA LEU A 34 -47.71 -27.94 5.42
C LEU A 34 -46.69 -28.63 6.32
N PHE A 35 -45.46 -28.13 6.26
CA PHE A 35 -44.36 -28.57 7.14
C PHE A 35 -43.69 -27.35 7.74
N PHE A 36 -43.50 -27.33 9.06
CA PHE A 36 -42.83 -26.26 9.78
C PHE A 36 -41.31 -26.36 9.62
N ALA A 37 -40.71 -25.35 8.96
CA ALA A 37 -39.28 -25.33 8.56
C ALA A 37 -38.44 -24.30 9.31
N SER A 38 -39.07 -23.31 9.99
CA SER A 38 -38.33 -22.20 10.60
C SER A 38 -37.60 -22.61 11.89
N GLY A 39 -36.49 -21.93 12.19
CA GLY A 39 -35.74 -22.13 13.45
C GLY A 39 -34.92 -23.43 13.54
N MET A 40 -34.78 -24.17 12.43
CA MET A 40 -34.01 -25.42 12.38
C MET A 40 -32.67 -25.21 11.63
N THR A 41 -31.67 -25.98 12.03
CA THR A 41 -30.48 -26.16 11.20
C THR A 41 -30.83 -26.94 9.94
N PHE A 42 -30.13 -26.76 8.85
CA PHE A 42 -30.38 -27.47 7.62
C PHE A 42 -30.35 -29.00 7.76
N LYS A 43 -29.42 -29.50 8.58
CA LYS A 43 -29.34 -30.94 8.92
C LYS A 43 -30.59 -31.45 9.59
N THR A 44 -31.12 -30.71 10.61
CA THR A 44 -32.32 -31.04 11.32
C THR A 44 -33.55 -30.96 10.42
N LEU A 45 -33.62 -29.93 9.56
CA LEU A 45 -34.67 -29.77 8.55
C LEU A 45 -34.75 -31.01 7.66
N LYS A 46 -33.60 -31.40 7.05
CA LYS A 46 -33.52 -32.55 6.14
C LYS A 46 -33.99 -33.84 6.83
N SER A 47 -33.55 -34.08 8.07
CA SER A 47 -33.98 -35.28 8.84
C SER A 47 -35.49 -35.28 9.14
N ARG A 48 -36.02 -34.15 9.63
CA ARG A 48 -37.45 -34.05 9.95
C ARG A 48 -38.35 -34.12 8.72
N LEU A 49 -37.89 -33.52 7.63
CA LEU A 49 -38.59 -33.55 6.34
C LEU A 49 -38.63 -34.98 5.78
N ASN A 50 -37.54 -35.74 5.90
CA ASN A 50 -37.48 -37.14 5.54
C ASN A 50 -38.52 -37.99 6.36
N THR A 51 -38.61 -37.77 7.65
CA THR A 51 -39.58 -38.41 8.50
C THR A 51 -41.02 -38.00 8.14
N PHE A 52 -41.25 -36.72 7.83
CA PHE A 52 -42.57 -36.22 7.43
C PHE A 52 -43.03 -36.83 6.12
N LEU A 53 -42.20 -36.78 5.08
CA LEU A 53 -42.50 -37.34 3.78
C LEU A 53 -42.53 -38.87 3.79
N GLY A 54 -41.81 -39.53 4.67
CA GLY A 54 -41.81 -40.95 4.87
C GLY A 54 -43.19 -41.52 5.31
N LYS A 55 -44.08 -40.67 5.84
CA LYS A 55 -45.47 -41.04 6.14
C LYS A 55 -46.29 -41.28 4.86
N TYR A 56 -45.90 -40.65 3.78
CA TYR A 56 -46.61 -40.72 2.48
C TYR A 56 -45.84 -41.54 1.43
N LEU A 57 -44.53 -41.53 1.53
CA LEU A 57 -43.57 -42.17 0.61
C LEU A 57 -42.83 -43.27 1.37
N SER A 58 -43.43 -44.45 1.47
CA SER A 58 -42.87 -45.59 2.23
C SER A 58 -41.48 -46.00 1.82
N GLY A 59 -41.10 -45.76 0.55
CA GLY A 59 -39.78 -46.02 0.01
C GLY A 59 -38.66 -45.21 0.67
N LEU A 60 -38.97 -44.08 1.32
CA LEU A 60 -37.97 -43.26 2.06
C LEU A 60 -37.54 -43.90 3.40
N VAL A 61 -38.40 -44.74 3.99
CA VAL A 61 -38.17 -45.36 5.30
C VAL A 61 -38.06 -46.90 5.19
N SER A 62 -38.19 -47.48 3.99
CA SER A 62 -38.01 -48.92 3.76
C SER A 62 -36.54 -49.34 3.96
N SER A 63 -36.33 -50.60 4.29
CA SER A 63 -35.03 -51.24 4.38
C SER A 63 -34.95 -52.44 3.42
N PRO A 64 -34.12 -52.36 2.35
CA PRO A 64 -33.35 -51.19 1.89
C PRO A 64 -34.24 -50.05 1.39
N ALA A 65 -33.73 -48.81 1.44
CA ALA A 65 -34.46 -47.64 0.96
C ALA A 65 -34.62 -47.74 -0.57
N LYS A 66 -35.84 -47.45 -1.08
CA LYS A 66 -36.20 -47.49 -2.52
C LYS A 66 -36.45 -46.08 -3.06
N THR A 67 -36.66 -45.13 -2.19
CA THR A 67 -36.77 -43.69 -2.54
C THR A 67 -35.76 -42.91 -1.74
N PHE A 68 -35.14 -41.93 -2.34
CA PHE A 68 -34.14 -41.05 -1.71
C PHE A 68 -34.61 -39.61 -1.82
N MET A 69 -34.24 -38.80 -0.85
CA MET A 69 -34.59 -37.38 -0.81
C MET A 69 -33.35 -36.52 -0.77
N ASP A 70 -33.31 -35.51 -1.64
CA ASP A 70 -32.37 -34.41 -1.52
C ASP A 70 -33.13 -33.10 -1.29
N VAL A 71 -32.51 -32.24 -0.44
CA VAL A 71 -33.01 -30.90 -0.13
C VAL A 71 -31.85 -29.94 -0.34
N SER A 72 -32.08 -28.90 -1.13
CA SER A 72 -31.10 -27.85 -1.36
C SER A 72 -31.73 -26.46 -1.18
N LEU A 73 -30.93 -25.50 -0.74
CA LEU A 73 -31.33 -24.09 -0.72
C LEU A 73 -31.11 -23.52 -2.12
N THR A 74 -32.18 -23.08 -2.80
CA THR A 74 -32.13 -22.52 -4.15
C THR A 74 -31.97 -21.01 -4.12
N GLN A 75 -32.64 -20.36 -3.18
CA GLN A 75 -32.52 -18.93 -3.00
C GLN A 75 -32.55 -18.56 -1.51
N LEU A 76 -31.56 -17.83 -1.09
CA LEU A 76 -31.50 -17.24 0.24
C LEU A 76 -32.09 -15.83 0.15
N ARG A 77 -32.88 -15.44 1.14
CA ARG A 77 -33.45 -14.10 1.20
C ARG A 77 -32.35 -13.04 1.23
N PRO A 78 -32.50 -11.93 0.48
CA PRO A 78 -31.58 -10.81 0.59
C PRO A 78 -31.62 -10.19 1.98
N VAL A 79 -30.50 -9.59 2.39
CA VAL A 79 -30.37 -8.89 3.66
C VAL A 79 -30.54 -7.40 3.41
N LYS A 80 -31.50 -6.75 4.08
CA LYS A 80 -31.68 -5.31 4.04
C LYS A 80 -30.88 -4.67 5.17
N VAL A 81 -29.95 -3.79 4.83
CA VAL A 81 -29.11 -3.03 5.77
C VAL A 81 -29.28 -1.53 5.52
N VAL A 82 -28.88 -0.73 6.49
CA VAL A 82 -28.87 0.73 6.34
C VAL A 82 -27.42 1.21 6.45
N VAL A 83 -26.95 1.95 5.46
CA VAL A 83 -25.61 2.55 5.47
C VAL A 83 -25.74 4.06 5.66
N LEU A 84 -25.09 4.60 6.67
CA LEU A 84 -25.22 6.01 7.07
C LEU A 84 -23.86 6.68 7.26
N GLY A 85 -23.88 8.02 7.28
CA GLY A 85 -22.70 8.86 7.52
C GLY A 85 -21.95 9.20 6.24
N GLN A 86 -20.63 9.17 6.29
CA GLN A 86 -19.74 9.64 5.22
C GLN A 86 -19.55 8.61 4.11
N VAL A 87 -20.66 8.25 3.44
CA VAL A 87 -20.67 7.36 2.25
C VAL A 87 -21.31 8.09 1.07
N ASN A 88 -21.04 7.61 -0.15
CA ASN A 88 -21.53 8.29 -1.35
C ASN A 88 -23.06 8.19 -1.52
N ALA A 89 -23.64 7.03 -1.19
CA ALA A 89 -25.09 6.80 -1.26
C ALA A 89 -25.61 6.31 0.11
N PRO A 90 -25.88 7.23 1.07
CA PRO A 90 -26.46 6.85 2.36
C PRO A 90 -27.92 6.40 2.19
N GLY A 91 -28.34 5.40 2.97
CA GLY A 91 -29.71 4.90 2.95
C GLY A 91 -29.80 3.37 3.07
N PRO A 92 -30.98 2.80 2.79
CA PRO A 92 -31.19 1.37 2.82
C PRO A 92 -30.60 0.70 1.57
N HIS A 93 -29.87 -0.40 1.76
CA HIS A 93 -29.30 -1.22 0.70
C HIS A 93 -29.74 -2.68 0.86
N ILE A 94 -29.93 -3.35 -0.25
CA ILE A 94 -30.25 -4.76 -0.31
C ILE A 94 -28.99 -5.51 -0.72
N LEU A 95 -28.54 -6.40 0.13
CA LEU A 95 -27.37 -7.24 -0.10
C LEU A 95 -27.82 -8.68 -0.34
N ASN A 96 -27.02 -9.48 -1.01
CA ASN A 96 -27.21 -10.93 -1.03
C ASN A 96 -26.99 -11.51 0.37
N THR A 97 -27.39 -12.74 0.61
CA THR A 97 -27.41 -13.39 1.94
C THR A 97 -26.05 -13.51 2.61
N SER A 98 -24.97 -13.48 1.86
CA SER A 98 -23.59 -13.48 2.36
C SER A 98 -23.00 -12.09 2.50
N GLY A 99 -23.83 -11.04 2.36
CA GLY A 99 -23.40 -9.65 2.42
C GLY A 99 -22.69 -9.31 3.71
N SER A 100 -21.54 -8.69 3.57
CA SER A 100 -20.67 -8.27 4.67
C SER A 100 -20.69 -6.74 4.81
N ALA A 101 -20.05 -6.21 5.84
CA ALA A 101 -19.90 -4.78 6.01
C ALA A 101 -19.19 -4.12 4.83
N LEU A 102 -18.17 -4.77 4.28
CA LEU A 102 -17.49 -4.30 3.06
C LEU A 102 -18.45 -4.29 1.85
N SER A 103 -19.26 -5.35 1.69
CA SER A 103 -20.29 -5.41 0.63
C SER A 103 -21.29 -4.26 0.76
N ALA A 104 -21.68 -3.87 1.98
CA ALA A 104 -22.58 -2.76 2.23
C ALA A 104 -21.95 -1.42 1.85
N LEU A 105 -20.67 -1.22 2.15
CA LEU A 105 -19.94 -0.03 1.75
C LEU A 105 -19.82 0.08 0.23
N TYR A 106 -19.53 -1.02 -0.48
CA TYR A 106 -19.53 -1.03 -1.95
C TYR A 106 -20.91 -0.72 -2.53
N ALA A 107 -21.97 -1.29 -1.98
CA ALA A 107 -23.34 -0.99 -2.39
C ALA A 107 -23.70 0.50 -2.17
N ALA A 108 -23.16 1.13 -1.13
CA ALA A 108 -23.30 2.56 -0.85
C ALA A 108 -22.34 3.44 -1.69
N GLY A 109 -21.67 2.90 -2.70
CA GLY A 109 -20.76 3.65 -3.57
C GLY A 109 -19.42 4.00 -2.93
N GLY A 110 -19.06 3.36 -1.82
CA GLY A 110 -17.82 3.58 -1.06
C GLY A 110 -17.90 4.71 -0.03
N VAL A 111 -16.82 4.86 0.71
CA VAL A 111 -16.64 5.90 1.74
C VAL A 111 -16.17 7.18 1.08
N LYS A 112 -16.73 8.34 1.48
CA LYS A 112 -16.27 9.66 1.03
C LYS A 112 -14.87 9.98 1.55
N THR A 113 -14.18 10.90 0.89
CA THR A 113 -12.86 11.39 1.34
C THR A 113 -12.85 11.97 2.76
N SER A 114 -14.00 12.47 3.22
CA SER A 114 -14.22 12.94 4.60
C SER A 114 -14.52 11.83 5.60
N GLY A 115 -14.78 10.60 5.14
CA GLY A 115 -15.15 9.48 5.99
C GLY A 115 -13.94 8.70 6.52
N THR A 116 -14.09 8.13 7.71
CA THR A 116 -13.08 7.24 8.29
C THR A 116 -13.11 5.85 7.66
N LEU A 117 -11.93 5.28 7.46
CA LEU A 117 -11.75 3.87 7.10
C LEU A 117 -11.29 3.03 8.31
N ARG A 118 -11.05 3.69 9.46
CA ARG A 118 -10.47 3.09 10.67
C ARG A 118 -11.51 2.73 11.75
N GLU A 119 -12.63 3.47 11.81
CA GLU A 119 -13.67 3.32 12.83
C GLU A 119 -15.07 3.17 12.21
N ILE A 120 -15.26 2.18 11.35
CA ILE A 120 -16.57 1.89 10.77
C ILE A 120 -17.38 1.09 11.79
N LYS A 121 -18.49 1.67 12.26
CA LYS A 121 -19.32 1.13 13.34
C LYS A 121 -20.50 0.36 12.78
N ILE A 122 -20.72 -0.83 13.32
CA ILE A 122 -21.86 -1.66 12.96
C ILE A 122 -22.76 -1.77 14.18
N TYR A 123 -24.01 -1.35 14.01
CA TYR A 123 -25.03 -1.44 15.04
C TYR A 123 -26.02 -2.54 14.68
N ARG A 124 -26.33 -3.38 15.67
CA ARG A 124 -27.32 -4.43 15.62
C ARG A 124 -28.28 -4.26 16.80
N ASN A 125 -29.58 -4.24 16.54
CA ASN A 125 -30.59 -3.98 17.56
C ASN A 125 -30.30 -2.74 18.40
N ASN A 126 -29.93 -1.63 17.74
CA ASN A 126 -29.55 -0.33 18.32
C ASN A 126 -28.37 -0.35 19.30
N LYS A 127 -27.57 -1.43 19.33
CA LYS A 127 -26.34 -1.53 20.11
C LYS A 127 -25.13 -1.63 19.19
N LEU A 128 -24.02 -1.01 19.59
CA LEU A 128 -22.75 -1.19 18.88
C LEU A 128 -22.35 -2.68 18.94
N HIS A 129 -22.35 -3.31 17.79
CA HIS A 129 -22.03 -4.73 17.65
C HIS A 129 -20.55 -4.94 17.36
N LYS A 130 -19.97 -4.14 16.45
CA LYS A 130 -18.56 -4.21 16.10
C LYS A 130 -18.08 -2.89 15.50
N THR A 131 -16.79 -2.58 15.69
CA THR A 131 -16.06 -1.56 14.94
C THR A 131 -15.08 -2.26 14.00
N ILE A 132 -14.99 -1.81 12.76
CA ILE A 132 -14.12 -2.36 11.71
C ILE A 132 -13.10 -1.33 11.31
N ASP A 133 -11.85 -1.76 11.18
CA ASP A 133 -10.74 -1.06 10.56
C ASP A 133 -10.44 -1.70 9.20
N LEU A 134 -10.45 -0.92 8.12
CA LEU A 134 -10.19 -1.41 6.77
C LEU A 134 -8.74 -1.22 6.32
N TYR A 135 -7.86 -0.67 7.16
CA TYR A 135 -6.48 -0.40 6.76
C TYR A 135 -5.69 -1.66 6.45
N ASP A 136 -5.83 -2.73 7.26
CA ASP A 136 -5.20 -4.01 6.95
C ASP A 136 -5.67 -4.58 5.59
N TYR A 137 -6.95 -4.37 5.27
CA TYR A 137 -7.48 -4.78 3.98
C TYR A 137 -6.88 -3.95 2.81
N ILE A 138 -6.82 -2.62 2.97
CA ILE A 138 -6.35 -1.72 1.92
C ILE A 138 -4.83 -1.83 1.72
N THR A 139 -4.07 -1.95 2.81
CA THR A 139 -2.60 -1.93 2.78
C THR A 139 -1.97 -3.31 2.62
N LYS A 140 -2.62 -4.37 3.13
CA LYS A 140 -2.08 -5.75 3.18
C LYS A 140 -2.94 -6.79 2.46
N GLY A 141 -4.14 -6.42 2.00
CA GLY A 141 -5.12 -7.35 1.43
C GLY A 141 -5.80 -8.27 2.46
N GLU A 142 -5.65 -8.00 3.76
CA GLU A 142 -6.14 -8.85 4.84
C GLU A 142 -7.53 -8.43 5.33
N LEU A 143 -8.56 -9.22 5.01
CA LEU A 143 -9.95 -8.96 5.40
C LEU A 143 -10.33 -9.69 6.71
N ARG A 144 -9.54 -9.53 7.77
CA ARG A 144 -9.75 -10.24 9.04
C ARG A 144 -10.93 -9.73 9.87
N GLN A 145 -11.31 -8.48 9.70
CA GLN A 145 -12.29 -7.81 10.57
C GLN A 145 -13.67 -7.71 9.95
N ASP A 146 -13.85 -8.07 8.67
CA ASP A 146 -15.15 -8.02 8.02
C ASP A 146 -16.14 -8.99 8.70
N ILE A 147 -17.40 -8.58 8.79
CA ILE A 147 -18.45 -9.38 9.38
C ILE A 147 -19.64 -9.51 8.45
N ARG A 148 -20.29 -10.68 8.52
CA ARG A 148 -21.57 -10.89 7.87
C ARG A 148 -22.65 -10.04 8.56
N LEU A 149 -23.38 -9.29 7.75
CA LEU A 149 -24.48 -8.46 8.20
C LEU A 149 -25.78 -9.28 8.28
N THR A 150 -26.67 -8.83 9.15
CA THR A 150 -28.02 -9.37 9.30
C THR A 150 -29.05 -8.29 8.97
N ASN A 151 -30.29 -8.72 8.80
CA ASN A 151 -31.38 -7.80 8.45
C ASN A 151 -31.55 -6.70 9.51
N ASN A 152 -31.65 -5.44 9.05
CA ASN A 152 -31.72 -4.21 9.85
C ASN A 152 -30.43 -3.82 10.60
N ASP A 153 -29.28 -4.41 10.26
CA ASP A 153 -28.01 -3.86 10.72
C ASP A 153 -27.78 -2.47 10.12
N ILE A 154 -27.14 -1.60 10.90
CA ILE A 154 -26.74 -0.26 10.48
C ILE A 154 -25.21 -0.22 10.38
N VAL A 155 -24.70 0.15 9.21
CA VAL A 155 -23.28 0.45 8.99
C VAL A 155 -23.10 1.95 9.01
N PHE A 156 -22.36 2.46 9.98
CA PHE A 156 -22.15 3.90 10.17
C PHE A 156 -20.69 4.29 9.97
N VAL A 157 -20.46 5.23 9.06
CA VAL A 157 -19.14 5.81 8.77
C VAL A 157 -19.10 7.24 9.31
N SER A 158 -18.30 7.49 10.35
CA SER A 158 -18.08 8.82 10.91
C SER A 158 -17.09 9.65 10.08
N ASN A 159 -16.90 10.90 10.44
CA ASN A 159 -15.84 11.73 9.86
C ASN A 159 -14.48 11.14 10.18
N ARG A 160 -13.55 11.24 9.21
CA ARG A 160 -12.13 10.98 9.41
C ARG A 160 -11.56 11.99 10.42
N LYS A 161 -10.67 11.52 11.27
CA LYS A 161 -10.05 12.34 12.31
C LYS A 161 -8.63 12.71 11.88
N ASN A 162 -7.64 12.13 12.37
CA ASN A 162 -6.23 12.46 12.21
C ASN A 162 -5.72 12.15 10.77
N SER A 163 -5.79 13.14 9.89
CA SER A 163 -5.44 13.02 8.46
C SER A 163 -4.04 13.58 8.22
N ILE A 164 -3.13 12.75 7.76
CA ILE A 164 -1.74 13.08 7.48
C ILE A 164 -1.47 12.93 5.98
N VAL A 165 -0.84 13.94 5.40
CA VAL A 165 -0.34 13.88 4.01
C VAL A 165 1.09 13.37 4.03
N ILE A 166 1.41 12.38 3.20
CA ILE A 166 2.79 11.98 2.92
C ILE A 166 3.08 12.13 1.43
N ASP A 167 4.22 12.72 1.09
CA ASP A 167 4.55 13.15 -0.28
C ASP A 167 6.06 13.10 -0.53
N GLY A 168 6.46 13.22 -1.80
CA GLY A 168 7.85 13.18 -2.23
C GLY A 168 8.33 11.78 -2.56
N GLU A 169 9.55 11.45 -2.13
CA GLU A 169 10.21 10.17 -2.44
C GLU A 169 9.68 9.06 -1.53
N ILE A 170 8.49 8.58 -1.87
CA ILE A 170 7.73 7.53 -1.18
C ILE A 170 6.97 6.69 -2.22
N TYR A 171 6.72 5.40 -1.97
CA TYR A 171 6.03 4.57 -2.95
C TYR A 171 4.60 5.02 -3.24
N ASN A 172 3.82 5.35 -2.21
CA ASN A 172 2.42 5.76 -2.38
C ASN A 172 2.15 7.07 -1.66
N SER A 173 2.29 8.20 -2.37
CA SER A 173 1.90 9.52 -1.89
C SER A 173 0.38 9.61 -1.78
N ALA A 174 -0.14 9.87 -0.58
CA ALA A 174 -1.58 9.96 -0.32
C ALA A 174 -1.86 10.67 1.03
N ILE A 175 -3.16 10.77 1.35
CA ILE A 175 -3.64 11.19 2.65
C ILE A 175 -4.01 9.93 3.45
N TYR A 176 -3.33 9.70 4.55
CA TYR A 176 -3.59 8.58 5.46
C TYR A 176 -4.26 9.03 6.74
N GLU A 177 -5.09 8.17 7.31
CA GLU A 177 -5.69 8.37 8.63
C GLU A 177 -4.91 7.56 9.66
N LEU A 178 -4.33 8.24 10.67
CA LEU A 178 -3.62 7.59 11.75
C LEU A 178 -4.45 7.55 13.04
N LEU A 179 -4.32 6.46 13.79
CA LEU A 179 -4.83 6.37 15.15
C LEU A 179 -3.83 7.03 16.13
N GLU A 180 -4.29 7.41 17.33
CA GLU A 180 -3.47 8.13 18.34
C GLU A 180 -2.16 7.42 18.74
N LYS A 181 -2.12 6.09 18.63
CA LYS A 181 -0.94 5.29 18.99
C LYS A 181 0.04 5.07 17.84
N GLU A 182 -0.35 5.46 16.64
CA GLU A 182 0.44 5.30 15.43
C GLU A 182 1.35 6.51 15.20
N ASP A 183 2.46 6.28 14.54
CA ASP A 183 3.53 7.25 14.37
C ASP A 183 4.01 7.32 12.91
N LEU A 184 5.08 8.08 12.66
CA LEU A 184 5.67 8.21 11.33
C LEU A 184 6.10 6.85 10.74
N GLY A 185 6.58 5.91 11.56
CA GLY A 185 6.95 4.57 11.09
C GLY A 185 5.76 3.81 10.54
N THR A 186 4.62 3.85 11.24
CA THR A 186 3.36 3.26 10.79
C THR A 186 2.85 3.92 9.50
N LEU A 187 2.98 5.26 9.39
CA LEU A 187 2.60 5.97 8.17
C LEU A 187 3.42 5.53 6.96
N ILE A 188 4.73 5.36 7.14
CA ILE A 188 5.63 4.86 6.09
C ILE A 188 5.24 3.42 5.70
N GLU A 189 4.91 2.56 6.67
CA GLU A 189 4.43 1.19 6.37
C GLU A 189 3.16 1.23 5.51
N TYR A 190 2.18 2.06 5.85
CA TYR A 190 0.93 2.21 5.09
C TYR A 190 1.17 2.75 3.68
N SER A 191 2.17 3.60 3.49
CA SER A 191 2.55 4.12 2.17
C SER A 191 3.40 3.16 1.33
N GLY A 192 3.61 1.92 1.80
CA GLY A 192 4.38 0.90 1.10
C GLY A 192 5.89 0.96 1.33
N GLY A 193 6.36 1.83 2.22
CA GLY A 193 7.78 2.01 2.54
C GLY A 193 8.46 3.10 1.74
N LEU A 194 9.78 3.21 1.94
CA LEU A 194 10.65 4.16 1.28
C LEU A 194 11.43 3.48 0.14
N PRO A 195 11.51 4.07 -1.06
CA PRO A 195 12.45 3.63 -2.08
C PRO A 195 13.91 3.86 -1.63
N ALA A 196 14.85 3.15 -2.23
CA ALA A 196 16.28 3.28 -1.92
C ALA A 196 16.82 4.71 -2.20
N THR A 197 16.13 5.44 -3.07
CA THR A 197 16.42 6.82 -3.45
C THR A 197 15.89 7.85 -2.46
N ALA A 198 15.17 7.44 -1.40
CA ALA A 198 14.65 8.36 -0.40
C ALA A 198 15.73 8.85 0.57
N GLN A 199 15.80 10.17 0.75
CA GLN A 199 16.64 10.80 1.76
C GLN A 199 16.02 10.63 3.15
N THR A 200 16.71 9.88 4.04
CA THR A 200 16.20 9.57 5.38
C THR A 200 16.81 10.40 6.50
N THR A 201 17.91 11.13 6.22
CA THR A 201 18.57 11.98 7.20
C THR A 201 17.94 13.37 7.31
N LYS A 202 17.09 13.75 6.35
CA LYS A 202 16.42 15.04 6.33
C LYS A 202 14.99 14.86 5.82
N VAL A 203 14.03 14.83 6.74
CA VAL A 203 12.60 14.69 6.44
C VAL A 203 11.88 15.92 6.99
N ASN A 204 11.06 16.54 6.17
CA ASN A 204 10.30 17.73 6.55
C ASN A 204 8.89 17.36 6.97
N ILE A 205 8.45 17.95 8.08
CA ILE A 205 7.07 17.91 8.58
C ILE A 205 6.54 19.34 8.60
N SER A 206 5.58 19.66 7.72
CA SER A 206 4.87 20.92 7.76
C SER A 206 3.63 20.76 8.63
N ARG A 207 3.68 21.31 9.84
CA ARG A 207 2.66 21.18 10.89
C ARG A 207 1.77 22.40 10.98
N ILE A 208 0.46 22.20 11.14
CA ILE A 208 -0.47 23.30 11.41
C ILE A 208 -0.23 23.80 12.83
N THR A 209 -0.06 25.11 12.99
CA THR A 209 0.04 25.72 14.31
C THR A 209 -1.28 25.52 15.06
N PRO A 210 -1.29 24.92 16.27
CA PRO A 210 -2.51 24.74 17.05
C PRO A 210 -3.26 26.06 17.26
N ALA A 211 -4.58 26.02 17.29
CA ALA A 211 -5.43 27.23 17.34
C ALA A 211 -5.16 28.10 18.59
N ASP A 212 -4.83 27.48 19.72
CA ASP A 212 -4.48 28.12 20.98
C ASP A 212 -3.13 28.87 20.93
N LYS A 213 -2.26 28.53 19.97
CA LYS A 213 -0.95 29.16 19.74
C LYS A 213 -0.95 30.19 18.61
N ARG A 214 -2.09 30.35 17.92
CA ARG A 214 -2.21 31.34 16.85
C ARG A 214 -2.49 32.70 17.49
N THR A 215 -1.56 33.64 17.31
CA THR A 215 -1.71 35.02 17.74
C THR A 215 -1.78 35.93 16.52
N SER A 216 -2.28 37.18 16.70
CA SER A 216 -2.30 38.18 15.62
C SER A 216 -0.90 38.57 15.11
N GLU A 217 0.15 38.22 15.85
CA GLU A 217 1.55 38.47 15.49
C GLU A 217 2.15 37.35 14.64
N ILE A 218 1.55 36.13 14.64
CA ILE A 218 2.00 35.00 13.86
C ILE A 218 1.35 35.06 12.47
N VAL A 219 2.15 35.42 11.48
CA VAL A 219 1.69 35.56 10.08
C VAL A 219 1.55 34.21 9.37
N ALA A 220 2.13 33.13 9.92
CA ALA A 220 2.12 31.80 9.29
C ALA A 220 1.32 30.79 10.11
N ASP A 221 0.37 30.11 9.45
CA ASP A 221 -0.44 29.05 10.06
C ASP A 221 0.26 27.69 10.15
N ARG A 222 1.49 27.58 9.64
CA ARG A 222 2.27 26.35 9.62
C ARG A 222 3.72 26.56 10.09
N GLU A 223 4.22 25.57 10.80
CA GLU A 223 5.61 25.45 11.23
C GLU A 223 6.30 24.33 10.43
N LEU A 224 7.54 24.54 10.00
CA LEU A 224 8.37 23.55 9.39
C LEU A 224 9.29 22.91 10.41
N ILE A 225 9.17 21.60 10.59
CA ILE A 225 10.00 20.78 11.47
C ILE A 225 10.83 19.85 10.57
N THR A 226 12.15 19.88 10.74
CA THR A 226 13.04 18.95 10.02
C THR A 226 13.56 17.91 11.02
N ILE A 227 13.43 16.64 10.67
CA ILE A 227 13.89 15.51 11.50
C ILE A 227 14.87 14.64 10.74
N ASN A 228 15.74 13.96 11.48
CA ASN A 228 16.55 12.84 10.98
C ASN A 228 15.82 11.52 11.29
N TYR A 229 15.17 10.96 10.28
CA TYR A 229 14.39 9.72 10.46
C TYR A 229 15.27 8.51 10.78
N GLN A 230 16.50 8.46 10.24
CA GLN A 230 17.46 7.39 10.57
C GLN A 230 17.83 7.37 12.06
N GLU A 231 18.08 8.55 12.63
CA GLU A 231 18.36 8.66 14.08
C GLU A 231 17.13 8.31 14.92
N THR A 232 15.94 8.70 14.46
CA THR A 232 14.68 8.38 15.12
C THR A 232 14.49 6.86 15.23
N ILE A 233 14.75 6.11 14.15
CA ILE A 233 14.69 4.64 14.13
C ILE A 233 15.75 4.06 15.09
N ARG A 234 17.01 4.50 14.98
CA ARG A 234 18.11 3.99 15.83
C ARG A 234 17.86 4.21 17.32
N ALA A 235 17.27 5.34 17.66
CA ALA A 235 16.91 5.70 19.03
C ALA A 235 15.60 5.05 19.50
N SER A 236 14.89 4.30 18.65
CA SER A 236 13.54 3.78 18.92
C SER A 236 12.56 4.87 19.39
N LYS A 237 12.77 6.10 18.92
CA LYS A 237 11.95 7.25 19.29
C LYS A 237 10.74 7.36 18.38
N LYS A 238 9.56 7.43 18.97
CA LYS A 238 8.32 7.64 18.22
C LYS A 238 8.18 9.11 17.81
N THR A 239 7.90 9.32 16.52
CA THR A 239 7.55 10.66 16.00
C THR A 239 6.03 10.75 15.89
N THR A 240 5.41 11.41 16.85
CA THR A 240 3.96 11.66 16.88
C THR A 240 3.58 12.66 15.79
N LEU A 241 2.58 12.31 14.99
CA LEU A 241 2.01 13.16 13.96
C LEU A 241 0.65 13.69 14.39
N LEU A 242 0.32 14.90 13.95
CA LEU A 242 -0.92 15.60 14.28
C LEU A 242 -1.78 15.78 13.01
N ASP A 243 -3.08 15.96 13.23
CA ASP A 243 -4.02 16.19 12.12
C ASP A 243 -3.58 17.38 11.26
N GLY A 244 -3.57 17.17 9.95
CA GLY A 244 -3.14 18.15 8.96
C GLY A 244 -1.62 18.26 8.78
N ASP A 245 -0.79 17.42 9.43
CA ASP A 245 0.64 17.35 9.12
C ASP A 245 0.86 16.93 7.67
N LYS A 246 1.84 17.56 7.03
CA LYS A 246 2.34 17.16 5.71
C LYS A 246 3.81 16.74 5.85
N ILE A 247 4.08 15.48 5.54
CA ILE A 247 5.41 14.87 5.56
C ILE A 247 5.97 14.86 4.15
N THR A 248 7.21 15.33 3.97
CA THR A 248 7.88 15.32 2.67
C THR A 248 9.22 14.63 2.79
N PHE A 249 9.40 13.56 2.03
CA PHE A 249 10.68 12.90 1.79
C PHE A 249 11.30 13.46 0.51
N PHE A 250 12.61 13.77 0.57
CA PHE A 250 13.35 14.24 -0.59
C PHE A 250 14.12 13.07 -1.23
N PRO A 251 14.45 13.14 -2.51
CA PRO A 251 15.39 12.21 -3.11
C PRO A 251 16.80 12.42 -2.55
N ILE A 252 17.64 11.37 -2.58
CA ILE A 252 19.07 11.50 -2.38
C ILE A 252 19.66 12.37 -3.49
N LEU A 253 20.82 12.97 -3.20
CA LEU A 253 21.56 13.66 -4.24
C LEU A 253 22.04 12.63 -5.29
N ASP A 254 21.84 12.95 -6.56
CA ASP A 254 22.36 12.16 -7.68
C ASP A 254 23.85 12.53 -7.89
N LEU A 255 24.65 12.23 -6.88
CA LEU A 255 26.09 12.50 -6.87
C LEU A 255 26.84 11.19 -6.62
N GLU A 256 27.58 10.77 -7.63
CA GLU A 256 28.49 9.64 -7.51
C GLU A 256 29.83 10.10 -6.91
N LEU A 257 30.10 9.70 -5.67
CA LEU A 257 31.39 9.88 -5.02
C LEU A 257 32.34 8.73 -5.35
N ASN A 258 33.62 8.87 -4.98
CA ASN A 258 34.70 7.93 -5.34
C ASN A 258 34.88 7.81 -6.85
N LYS A 259 34.73 8.93 -7.56
CA LYS A 259 34.77 9.01 -9.01
C LYS A 259 35.85 9.97 -9.50
N VAL A 260 36.61 9.56 -10.52
CA VAL A 260 37.46 10.41 -11.33
C VAL A 260 37.05 10.23 -12.77
N THR A 261 37.08 11.32 -13.54
CA THR A 261 36.71 11.31 -14.96
C THR A 261 37.96 11.56 -15.79
N ILE A 262 38.15 10.80 -16.85
CA ILE A 262 39.18 11.05 -17.84
C ILE A 262 38.59 11.19 -19.25
N SER A 263 38.98 12.20 -19.94
CA SER A 263 38.52 12.54 -21.31
C SER A 263 39.65 12.92 -22.24
N GLY A 264 39.33 13.12 -23.52
CA GLY A 264 40.28 13.53 -24.54
C GLY A 264 41.04 12.38 -25.21
N HIS A 265 42.33 12.56 -25.46
CA HIS A 265 43.11 11.72 -26.36
C HIS A 265 43.71 10.47 -25.70
N VAL A 266 42.80 9.67 -25.07
CA VAL A 266 43.09 8.37 -24.45
C VAL A 266 42.30 7.25 -25.14
N TYR A 267 42.71 5.98 -24.96
CA TYR A 267 42.02 4.87 -25.62
C TYR A 267 40.63 4.63 -25.03
N GLU A 268 40.48 4.66 -23.71
CA GLU A 268 39.20 4.40 -23.00
C GLU A 268 38.87 5.62 -22.12
N PRO A 269 38.28 6.68 -22.66
CA PRO A 269 37.76 7.78 -21.84
C PRO A 269 36.53 7.32 -21.05
N GLY A 270 36.29 7.91 -19.85
CA GLY A 270 35.13 7.57 -19.03
C GLY A 270 35.32 7.91 -17.56
N ASN A 271 34.37 7.39 -16.75
CA ASN A 271 34.39 7.53 -15.31
C ASN A 271 35.01 6.29 -14.67
N TYR A 272 35.88 6.50 -13.70
CA TYR A 272 36.60 5.44 -13.00
C TYR A 272 36.55 5.64 -11.49
N SER A 273 36.67 4.54 -10.74
CA SER A 273 36.71 4.61 -9.29
C SER A 273 38.05 5.17 -8.79
N LEU A 274 38.00 6.25 -8.01
CA LEU A 274 39.18 6.82 -7.37
C LEU A 274 39.91 5.81 -6.49
N SER A 275 39.19 4.96 -5.74
CA SER A 275 39.79 3.93 -4.87
C SER A 275 40.61 2.90 -5.65
N ALA A 276 40.26 2.63 -6.92
CA ALA A 276 41.00 1.72 -7.80
C ALA A 276 42.16 2.41 -8.49
N PHE A 277 42.04 3.70 -8.84
CA PHE A 277 43.03 4.48 -9.60
C PHE A 277 43.34 5.81 -8.91
N LYS A 278 44.10 5.72 -7.80
CA LYS A 278 44.36 6.84 -6.89
C LYS A 278 45.26 7.93 -7.49
N ASN A 279 46.06 7.58 -8.52
CA ASN A 279 47.05 8.47 -9.06
C ASN A 279 46.82 8.70 -10.57
N LEU A 280 47.18 9.88 -11.03
CA LEU A 280 47.02 10.31 -12.42
C LEU A 280 47.65 9.32 -13.40
N ARG A 281 48.86 8.82 -13.09
CA ARG A 281 49.54 7.83 -13.91
C ARG A 281 48.76 6.52 -14.02
N SER A 282 48.24 6.00 -12.92
CA SER A 282 47.45 4.76 -12.92
C SER A 282 46.13 4.94 -13.66
N LEU A 283 45.52 6.11 -13.56
CA LEU A 283 44.28 6.43 -14.29
C LEU A 283 44.56 6.41 -15.82
N ILE A 284 45.64 7.08 -16.28
CA ILE A 284 45.96 7.15 -17.71
C ILE A 284 46.35 5.77 -18.24
N LEU A 285 47.32 5.08 -17.59
CA LEU A 285 47.93 3.88 -18.16
C LEU A 285 47.09 2.63 -17.97
N ASN A 286 46.45 2.49 -16.82
CA ASN A 286 45.74 1.24 -16.46
C ASN A 286 44.25 1.35 -16.74
N ALA A 287 43.60 2.44 -16.32
CA ALA A 287 42.17 2.62 -16.52
C ALA A 287 41.86 3.01 -17.98
N ALA A 288 42.45 4.08 -18.48
CA ALA A 288 42.20 4.58 -19.82
C ALA A 288 43.02 3.84 -20.91
N LYS A 289 43.78 2.80 -20.55
CA LYS A 289 44.59 1.96 -21.46
C LYS A 289 45.69 2.73 -22.20
N GLY A 290 46.12 3.84 -21.65
CA GLY A 290 47.15 4.69 -22.25
C GLY A 290 46.60 5.77 -23.16
N VAL A 291 47.50 6.45 -23.85
CA VAL A 291 47.22 7.56 -24.74
C VAL A 291 47.27 7.15 -26.21
N LYS A 292 46.46 7.78 -27.04
CA LYS A 292 46.46 7.55 -28.49
C LYS A 292 47.70 8.16 -29.19
N PRO A 293 48.06 7.71 -30.40
CA PRO A 293 49.04 8.41 -31.24
C PRO A 293 48.70 9.90 -31.42
N GLU A 294 49.71 10.74 -31.57
CA GLU A 294 49.54 12.18 -31.73
C GLU A 294 49.02 12.92 -30.48
N VAL A 295 49.19 12.31 -29.28
CA VAL A 295 48.91 12.97 -28.02
C VAL A 295 49.89 14.12 -27.76
N TYR A 296 49.41 15.22 -27.19
CA TYR A 296 50.24 16.32 -26.76
C TYR A 296 50.93 16.02 -25.43
N LEU A 297 52.24 15.75 -25.47
CA LEU A 297 52.98 15.23 -24.32
C LEU A 297 53.35 16.29 -23.27
N ASP A 298 53.24 17.58 -23.59
CA ASP A 298 53.65 18.63 -22.67
C ASP A 298 52.56 19.07 -21.70
N LYS A 299 51.30 18.61 -21.90
CA LYS A 299 50.20 19.05 -21.07
C LYS A 299 49.17 17.96 -20.82
N VAL A 300 48.73 17.85 -19.57
CA VAL A 300 47.51 17.20 -19.11
C VAL A 300 46.90 18.08 -18.03
N ASP A 301 45.62 18.33 -18.12
CA ASP A 301 44.90 19.15 -17.16
C ASP A 301 44.12 18.28 -16.15
N VAL A 302 44.17 18.69 -14.89
CA VAL A 302 43.40 18.11 -13.81
C VAL A 302 42.58 19.24 -13.16
N THR A 303 41.29 19.15 -13.25
CA THR A 303 40.33 20.05 -12.58
C THR A 303 39.85 19.41 -11.33
N SER A 304 40.09 20.02 -10.20
CA SER A 304 39.63 19.55 -8.86
C SER A 304 38.60 20.51 -8.26
N LEU A 305 37.66 20.00 -7.48
CA LEU A 305 36.75 20.83 -6.70
C LEU A 305 37.42 21.26 -5.40
N LEU A 306 37.53 22.55 -5.16
CA LEU A 306 37.99 23.10 -3.90
C LEU A 306 36.88 22.95 -2.85
N ASN A 307 37.21 22.45 -1.65
CA ASN A 307 36.26 22.23 -0.56
C ASN A 307 35.06 21.32 -0.90
N GLY A 308 35.22 20.41 -1.85
CA GLY A 308 34.19 19.44 -2.19
C GLY A 308 33.13 19.96 -3.16
N ILE A 309 31.89 20.14 -2.75
CA ILE A 309 30.74 20.35 -3.66
C ILE A 309 30.36 21.85 -3.82
N ASP A 310 31.16 22.80 -3.33
CA ASP A 310 30.82 24.23 -3.33
C ASP A 310 30.96 24.93 -4.70
N GLY A 311 31.41 24.18 -5.70
CA GLY A 311 31.48 24.67 -7.10
C GLY A 311 32.73 25.44 -7.46
N THR A 312 33.65 25.72 -6.54
CA THR A 312 34.94 26.35 -6.87
C THR A 312 35.85 25.31 -7.48
N GLN A 313 36.31 25.56 -8.69
CA GLN A 313 37.22 24.69 -9.46
C GLN A 313 38.64 25.18 -9.45
N LEU A 314 39.58 24.27 -9.25
CA LEU A 314 41.00 24.53 -9.38
C LEU A 314 41.56 23.74 -10.58
N LEU A 315 42.05 24.43 -11.59
CA LEU A 315 42.71 23.83 -12.74
C LEU A 315 44.21 23.78 -12.51
N ASN A 316 44.79 22.59 -12.58
CA ASN A 316 46.22 22.36 -12.54
C ASN A 316 46.68 21.68 -13.84
N SER A 317 47.72 22.21 -14.45
CA SER A 317 48.34 21.64 -15.66
C SER A 317 49.66 20.96 -15.31
N TYR A 318 49.86 19.78 -15.85
CA TYR A 318 51.07 18.98 -15.64
C TYR A 318 51.65 18.52 -16.97
N ASN A 319 52.97 18.25 -17.01
CA ASN A 319 53.60 17.65 -18.17
C ASN A 319 53.23 16.17 -18.26
N LEU A 320 52.57 15.75 -19.32
CA LEU A 320 52.08 14.40 -19.52
C LEU A 320 53.22 13.38 -19.65
N SER A 321 54.33 13.76 -20.32
CA SER A 321 55.52 12.89 -20.46
C SER A 321 56.14 12.52 -19.10
N ASP A 322 56.20 13.49 -18.17
CA ASP A 322 56.70 13.24 -16.81
C ASP A 322 55.78 12.30 -16.03
N ILE A 323 54.46 12.38 -16.23
CA ILE A 323 53.47 11.49 -15.61
C ILE A 323 53.62 10.07 -16.17
N ILE A 324 53.61 9.90 -17.49
CA ILE A 324 53.69 8.59 -18.14
C ILE A 324 55.01 7.87 -17.79
N SER A 325 56.15 8.61 -17.83
CA SER A 325 57.47 8.05 -17.48
C SER A 325 57.63 7.72 -16.00
N GLY A 326 56.73 8.22 -15.14
CA GLY A 326 56.81 8.04 -13.69
C GLY A 326 57.77 8.95 -12.97
N LYS A 327 58.31 9.95 -13.66
CA LYS A 327 59.18 10.98 -13.07
C LYS A 327 58.40 11.86 -12.08
N LYS A 328 57.14 12.09 -12.37
CA LYS A 328 56.19 12.77 -11.49
C LYS A 328 54.88 11.97 -11.44
N ASP A 329 54.22 11.91 -10.31
CA ASP A 329 52.88 11.37 -10.20
C ASP A 329 52.02 12.27 -9.29
N ILE A 330 50.73 12.31 -9.54
CA ILE A 330 49.78 13.18 -8.86
C ILE A 330 48.72 12.34 -8.24
N VAL A 331 48.47 12.53 -6.95
CA VAL A 331 47.36 11.93 -6.24
C VAL A 331 46.08 12.67 -6.61
N LEU A 332 45.12 11.92 -7.13
CA LEU A 332 43.82 12.46 -7.53
C LEU A 332 42.88 12.58 -6.31
N GLN A 333 41.93 13.48 -6.40
CA GLN A 333 40.87 13.70 -5.44
C GLN A 333 39.53 13.23 -6.01
N ASP A 334 38.54 13.12 -5.14
CA ASP A 334 37.20 12.77 -5.56
C ASP A 334 36.61 13.84 -6.49
N LEU A 335 35.97 13.39 -7.55
CA LEU A 335 35.39 14.22 -8.61
C LEU A 335 36.41 14.96 -9.49
N ASP A 336 37.69 14.60 -9.42
CA ASP A 336 38.68 15.16 -10.38
C ASP A 336 38.32 14.84 -11.82
N GLU A 337 38.44 15.82 -12.67
CA GLU A 337 38.31 15.69 -14.13
C GLU A 337 39.67 15.87 -14.81
N VAL A 338 40.08 14.85 -15.57
CA VAL A 338 41.35 14.82 -16.29
C VAL A 338 41.09 14.96 -17.78
N ILE A 339 41.81 15.89 -18.42
CA ILE A 339 41.76 16.11 -19.87
C ILE A 339 43.14 15.89 -20.47
N VAL A 340 43.23 14.94 -21.43
CA VAL A 340 44.41 14.64 -22.20
C VAL A 340 44.20 15.17 -23.64
N TYR A 341 45.10 16.01 -24.12
CA TYR A 341 44.95 16.69 -25.39
C TYR A 341 45.68 15.96 -26.54
N SER A 342 45.19 16.12 -27.75
CA SER A 342 45.92 15.82 -28.98
C SER A 342 46.76 17.01 -29.41
N ASN A 343 47.76 16.79 -30.27
CA ASN A 343 48.53 17.87 -30.88
C ASN A 343 47.65 18.85 -31.68
N LEU A 344 46.63 18.32 -32.37
CA LEU A 344 45.70 19.14 -33.16
C LEU A 344 44.84 20.10 -32.31
N GLU A 345 44.49 19.71 -31.07
CA GLU A 345 43.68 20.55 -30.17
C GLU A 345 44.47 21.71 -29.55
N ILE A 346 45.78 21.64 -29.56
CA ILE A 346 46.66 22.69 -29.00
C ILE A 346 47.17 23.63 -30.08
N GLU A 347 47.37 23.14 -31.34
CA GLU A 347 47.87 23.91 -32.45
C GLU A 347 46.80 24.74 -33.17
N GLY A 348 45.51 24.49 -32.93
CA GLY A 348 44.35 25.21 -33.50
C GLY A 348 43.87 26.30 -32.59
#